data_dd21ae6cb4ddc56904e2fe392ef21c8c
#
_entry.id   dd21ae6cb4ddc56904e2fe392ef21c8c
#
_cell.length_a   1.000
_cell.length_b   1.000
_cell.length_c   1.000
_cell.angle_alpha   90.00
_cell.angle_beta   90.00
_cell.angle_gamma   90.00
#
_symmetry.space_group_name_H-M   'P 1'
#
loop_
_entity.id
_entity.type
_entity.pdbx_description
1 polymer ?
#
loop_
_entity_poly.entity_id
_entity_poly.type
_entity_poly.pdbx_seq_one_letter_code
_entity_poly.pdbx_strand_id
1 'polypeptide(L)'
;MQRRQFLKTALVSSLASSSAFQALALGKDNRYRKEIGIQLYTLRNQLKADLKGTLKIVAQAGYKQVEPFGFPNAKEMINISKDLGLAVNSSHFNWESVTEPEKKGVTPFVAILDQAKAAGLSHLVIPYVHGRNRKTLDDYKRLADNCNKAGAQAKNHGIQLAYHNHAFEFQPLEGNKSGYDIFVKEFDQVMKFELDVFWVVVGGKNPVELIKKLKGRVSQLHLKDLKSGINLPNYGGIPNDAFKELGSGIIDMEPIIQAAEKAGVAHCHVEQDHSPDAIKSIQQSIKYLGML
;
A
#
# COMPACT_ATOMS: atom_id res chain seq x y z
N MET A 1 -83.94 -16.77 -6.06
CA MET A 1 -82.83 -17.75 -6.02
C MET A 1 -81.56 -16.99 -6.15
N GLN A 2 -80.78 -16.92 -5.02
CA GLN A 2 -79.59 -16.16 -4.93
C GLN A 2 -78.36 -17.04 -5.32
N ARG A 3 -77.54 -16.59 -6.23
CA ARG A 3 -76.24 -17.17 -6.46
C ARG A 3 -75.15 -16.25 -5.89
N ARG A 4 -74.48 -16.73 -4.84
CA ARG A 4 -73.34 -16.10 -4.22
C ARG A 4 -72.08 -16.32 -5.12
N GLN A 5 -71.50 -15.24 -5.57
CA GLN A 5 -70.18 -15.28 -6.18
C GLN A 5 -69.14 -15.14 -5.07
N PHE A 6 -68.22 -16.14 -4.99
CA PHE A 6 -67.05 -16.10 -4.17
C PHE A 6 -65.90 -15.41 -4.94
N LEU A 7 -65.52 -14.22 -4.51
CA LEU A 7 -64.31 -13.56 -4.96
C LEU A 7 -63.12 -14.16 -4.19
N LYS A 8 -62.23 -14.88 -4.88
CA LYS A 8 -60.94 -15.28 -4.36
C LYS A 8 -59.95 -14.13 -4.59
N THR A 9 -59.62 -13.42 -3.54
CA THR A 9 -58.52 -12.43 -3.55
C THR A 9 -57.21 -13.20 -3.41
N ALA A 10 -56.42 -13.26 -4.48
CA ALA A 10 -55.05 -13.76 -4.44
C ALA A 10 -54.16 -12.64 -3.93
N LEU A 11 -53.65 -12.78 -2.71
CA LEU A 11 -52.57 -11.98 -2.17
C LEU A 11 -51.28 -12.42 -2.87
N VAL A 12 -50.73 -11.60 -3.74
CA VAL A 12 -49.37 -11.76 -4.25
C VAL A 12 -48.44 -11.10 -3.24
N SER A 13 -47.87 -11.92 -2.39
CA SER A 13 -46.79 -11.49 -1.50
C SER A 13 -45.52 -11.35 -2.35
N SER A 14 -45.18 -10.13 -2.73
CA SER A 14 -43.88 -9.80 -3.28
C SER A 14 -42.82 -9.86 -2.14
N LEU A 15 -42.12 -10.97 -2.06
CA LEU A 15 -40.87 -11.07 -1.29
C LEU A 15 -39.81 -10.23 -2.01
N ALA A 16 -39.74 -8.96 -1.65
CA ALA A 16 -38.53 -8.16 -1.92
C ALA A 16 -37.41 -8.73 -1.04
N SER A 17 -36.58 -9.59 -1.62
CA SER A 17 -35.32 -9.99 -1.02
C SER A 17 -34.38 -8.79 -1.06
N SER A 18 -34.48 -7.94 -0.05
CA SER A 18 -33.42 -7.01 0.28
C SER A 18 -32.21 -7.84 0.75
N SER A 19 -31.29 -8.14 -0.17
CA SER A 19 -29.94 -8.56 0.19
C SER A 19 -29.26 -7.38 0.87
N ALA A 20 -29.54 -7.22 2.16
CA ALA A 20 -28.70 -6.40 3.02
C ALA A 20 -27.32 -7.06 3.01
N PHE A 21 -26.39 -6.51 2.24
CA PHE A 21 -24.96 -6.68 2.49
C PHE A 21 -24.73 -6.13 3.90
N GLN A 22 -24.77 -6.99 4.91
CA GLN A 22 -24.20 -6.69 6.20
C GLN A 22 -22.70 -6.58 5.95
N ALA A 23 -22.17 -5.36 5.87
CA ALA A 23 -20.76 -5.10 6.04
C ALA A 23 -20.39 -5.74 7.38
N LEU A 24 -19.61 -6.80 7.34
CA LEU A 24 -19.07 -7.43 8.54
C LEU A 24 -18.01 -6.47 9.07
N ALA A 25 -18.38 -5.69 10.08
CA ALA A 25 -17.43 -4.80 10.76
C ALA A 25 -16.15 -5.56 11.11
N LEU A 26 -15.00 -4.90 10.96
CA LEU A 26 -13.72 -5.48 11.35
C LEU A 26 -13.79 -5.88 12.82
N GLY A 27 -13.48 -7.13 13.14
CA GLY A 27 -13.48 -7.62 14.52
C GLY A 27 -12.51 -6.79 15.38
N LYS A 28 -12.84 -6.57 16.65
CA LYS A 28 -11.99 -5.83 17.61
C LYS A 28 -10.57 -6.42 17.69
N ASP A 29 -10.39 -7.67 17.30
CA ASP A 29 -9.12 -8.39 17.32
C ASP A 29 -8.37 -8.37 15.99
N ASN A 30 -8.83 -7.61 14.99
CA ASN A 30 -8.12 -7.46 13.72
C ASN A 30 -6.71 -6.93 13.97
N ARG A 31 -5.70 -7.68 13.50
CA ARG A 31 -4.28 -7.36 13.75
C ARG A 31 -3.86 -5.99 13.21
N TYR A 32 -4.40 -5.56 12.08
CA TYR A 32 -4.03 -4.28 11.47
C TYR A 32 -4.57 -3.08 12.25
N ARG A 33 -5.60 -3.25 13.09
CA ARG A 33 -6.05 -2.21 14.03
C ARG A 33 -5.11 -2.11 15.23
N LYS A 34 -4.52 -3.23 15.67
CA LYS A 34 -3.60 -3.28 16.80
C LYS A 34 -2.18 -2.87 16.43
N GLU A 35 -1.77 -3.14 15.19
CA GLU A 35 -0.40 -2.98 14.69
C GLU A 35 -0.31 -1.99 13.53
N ILE A 36 -1.21 -1.03 13.46
CA ILE A 36 -1.24 -0.08 12.33
C ILE A 36 0.05 0.70 12.23
N GLY A 37 0.58 0.77 11.02
CA GLY A 37 1.78 1.48 10.67
C GLY A 37 1.52 2.79 9.95
N ILE A 38 2.59 3.55 9.78
CA ILE A 38 2.62 4.76 8.95
C ILE A 38 3.88 4.79 8.10
N GLN A 39 3.70 5.13 6.81
CA GLN A 39 4.82 5.51 5.95
C GLN A 39 5.25 6.95 6.28
N LEU A 40 6.50 7.08 6.71
CA LEU A 40 7.02 8.35 7.23
C LEU A 40 7.21 9.44 6.17
N TYR A 41 7.10 9.12 4.89
CA TYR A 41 7.10 10.12 3.82
C TYR A 41 5.95 11.13 3.98
N THR A 42 4.84 10.73 4.58
CA THR A 42 3.72 11.59 5.00
C THR A 42 4.18 12.79 5.82
N LEU A 43 5.19 12.58 6.68
CA LEU A 43 5.70 13.57 7.63
C LEU A 43 7.08 14.13 7.25
N ARG A 44 7.51 13.95 5.98
CA ARG A 44 8.87 14.29 5.53
C ARG A 44 9.35 15.71 5.89
N ASN A 45 8.43 16.68 5.84
CA ASN A 45 8.75 18.07 6.18
C ASN A 45 8.90 18.27 7.70
N GLN A 46 8.04 17.66 8.51
CA GLN A 46 8.08 17.70 9.96
C GLN A 46 9.32 16.95 10.50
N LEU A 47 9.61 15.77 9.94
CA LEU A 47 10.81 14.99 10.27
C LEU A 47 12.11 15.74 9.96
N LYS A 48 12.13 16.51 8.87
CA LYS A 48 13.27 17.37 8.53
C LYS A 48 13.46 18.51 9.53
N ALA A 49 12.36 19.06 10.06
CA ALA A 49 12.39 20.17 11.01
C ALA A 49 12.71 19.69 12.45
N ASP A 50 12.05 18.62 12.90
CA ASP A 50 12.24 18.00 14.22
C ASP A 50 11.96 16.49 14.13
N LEU A 51 13.03 15.72 13.94
CA LEU A 51 12.94 14.27 13.78
C LEU A 51 12.36 13.60 15.03
N LYS A 52 12.92 13.90 16.21
CA LYS A 52 12.54 13.24 17.46
C LYS A 52 11.15 13.66 17.94
N GLY A 53 10.82 14.94 17.88
CA GLY A 53 9.50 15.45 18.25
C GLY A 53 8.40 14.90 17.34
N THR A 54 8.65 14.82 16.02
CA THR A 54 7.71 14.25 15.05
C THR A 54 7.45 12.76 15.31
N LEU A 55 8.49 11.96 15.53
CA LEU A 55 8.33 10.53 15.85
C LEU A 55 7.60 10.30 17.18
N LYS A 56 7.83 11.16 18.17
CA LYS A 56 7.07 11.15 19.43
C LYS A 56 5.57 11.41 19.19
N ILE A 57 5.23 12.35 18.30
CA ILE A 57 3.83 12.61 17.93
C ILE A 57 3.21 11.39 17.25
N VAL A 58 3.94 10.69 16.36
CA VAL A 58 3.50 9.45 15.72
C VAL A 58 3.17 8.38 16.77
N ALA A 59 4.06 8.14 17.73
CA ALA A 59 3.83 7.19 18.81
C ALA A 59 2.62 7.59 19.68
N GLN A 60 2.49 8.88 20.04
CA GLN A 60 1.37 9.40 20.82
C GLN A 60 0.04 9.35 20.08
N ALA A 61 0.03 9.46 18.75
CA ALA A 61 -1.17 9.28 17.93
C ALA A 61 -1.69 7.82 17.97
N GLY A 62 -0.86 6.87 18.39
CA GLY A 62 -1.26 5.46 18.57
C GLY A 62 -0.72 4.50 17.51
N TYR A 63 0.07 4.97 16.55
CA TYR A 63 0.77 4.09 15.61
C TYR A 63 1.70 3.14 16.36
N LYS A 64 1.83 1.91 15.85
CA LYS A 64 2.64 0.85 16.47
C LYS A 64 3.89 0.51 15.67
N GLN A 65 3.90 0.87 14.40
CA GLN A 65 5.04 0.68 13.53
C GLN A 65 5.20 1.87 12.57
N VAL A 66 6.40 2.03 12.06
CA VAL A 66 6.73 3.02 11.05
C VAL A 66 7.48 2.37 9.90
N GLU A 67 7.29 2.91 8.72
CA GLU A 67 8.08 2.59 7.55
C GLU A 67 8.88 3.84 7.15
N PRO A 68 10.20 3.86 7.39
CA PRO A 68 11.10 4.92 6.95
C PRO A 68 11.28 4.93 5.42
N PHE A 69 11.83 6.02 4.93
CA PHE A 69 12.21 6.18 3.52
C PHE A 69 13.68 6.60 3.39
N GLY A 70 14.27 6.34 2.22
CA GLY A 70 15.64 6.75 1.91
C GLY A 70 16.73 5.93 2.62
N PHE A 71 16.42 4.68 3.04
CA PHE A 71 17.45 3.79 3.59
C PHE A 71 18.60 3.58 2.56
N PRO A 72 19.88 3.57 2.97
CA PRO A 72 20.40 3.44 4.34
C PRO A 72 20.55 4.75 5.13
N ASN A 73 20.21 5.92 4.58
CA ASN A 73 20.34 7.20 5.28
C ASN A 73 19.32 7.39 6.40
N ALA A 74 18.35 6.46 6.55
CA ALA A 74 17.31 6.47 7.57
C ALA A 74 17.72 5.89 8.93
N LYS A 75 19.00 5.60 9.19
CA LYS A 75 19.44 4.91 10.42
C LYS A 75 19.04 5.64 11.71
N GLU A 76 19.23 6.95 11.75
CA GLU A 76 18.85 7.75 12.93
C GLU A 76 17.34 7.71 13.17
N MET A 77 16.54 7.83 12.10
CA MET A 77 15.08 7.70 12.13
C MET A 77 14.65 6.33 12.68
N ILE A 78 15.30 5.25 12.25
CA ILE A 78 15.05 3.89 12.73
C ILE A 78 15.37 3.75 14.21
N ASN A 79 16.52 4.24 14.67
CA ASN A 79 16.96 4.14 16.06
C ASN A 79 16.00 4.90 16.99
N ILE A 80 15.69 6.16 16.67
CA ILE A 80 14.75 6.97 17.48
C ILE A 80 13.35 6.32 17.49
N SER A 81 12.89 5.78 16.37
CA SER A 81 11.59 5.08 16.32
C SER A 81 11.56 3.90 17.31
N LYS A 82 12.61 3.08 17.32
CA LYS A 82 12.73 1.95 18.25
C LYS A 82 12.81 2.38 19.71
N ASP A 83 13.55 3.45 20.01
CA ASP A 83 13.64 4.02 21.36
C ASP A 83 12.27 4.51 21.86
N LEU A 84 11.39 4.92 20.95
CA LEU A 84 10.00 5.31 21.24
C LEU A 84 9.01 4.13 21.27
N GLY A 85 9.48 2.89 21.13
CA GLY A 85 8.65 1.69 21.13
C GLY A 85 7.89 1.45 19.83
N LEU A 86 8.26 2.13 18.73
CA LEU A 86 7.70 1.89 17.40
C LEU A 86 8.46 0.76 16.71
N ALA A 87 7.74 -0.25 16.21
CA ALA A 87 8.36 -1.29 15.39
C ALA A 87 8.80 -0.71 14.03
N VAL A 88 9.95 -1.17 13.54
CA VAL A 88 10.46 -0.83 12.21
C VAL A 88 10.77 -2.13 11.49
N ASN A 89 9.83 -2.62 10.72
CA ASN A 89 9.93 -3.89 10.00
C ASN A 89 10.35 -3.70 8.55
N SER A 90 10.00 -2.57 7.95
CA SER A 90 10.18 -2.24 6.54
C SER A 90 10.81 -0.86 6.37
N SER A 91 11.43 -0.64 5.21
CA SER A 91 11.85 0.70 4.77
C SER A 91 11.88 0.79 3.24
N HIS A 92 11.44 1.91 2.69
CA HIS A 92 11.81 2.32 1.34
C HIS A 92 13.31 2.62 1.31
N PHE A 93 14.00 2.16 0.27
CA PHE A 93 15.45 2.31 0.16
C PHE A 93 15.87 3.01 -1.15
N ASN A 94 17.16 3.27 -1.31
CA ASN A 94 17.72 3.85 -2.52
C ASN A 94 17.64 2.84 -3.68
N TRP A 95 16.50 2.82 -4.35
CA TRP A 95 16.05 1.81 -5.31
C TRP A 95 16.90 1.71 -6.58
N GLU A 96 17.69 2.74 -6.90
CA GLU A 96 18.57 2.72 -8.07
C GLU A 96 19.58 1.57 -8.00
N SER A 97 19.95 1.12 -6.78
CA SER A 97 20.78 -0.07 -6.56
C SER A 97 20.19 -1.35 -7.19
N VAL A 98 18.89 -1.38 -7.46
CA VAL A 98 18.19 -2.49 -8.11
C VAL A 98 17.74 -2.12 -9.51
N THR A 99 17.17 -0.93 -9.70
CA THR A 99 16.58 -0.54 -11.00
C THR A 99 17.63 -0.06 -12.01
N GLU A 100 18.78 0.43 -11.54
CA GLU A 100 19.89 0.94 -12.33
C GLU A 100 21.25 0.49 -11.74
N PRO A 101 21.48 -0.81 -11.53
CA PRO A 101 22.65 -1.30 -10.76
C PRO A 101 24.00 -0.93 -11.38
N GLU A 102 24.04 -0.69 -12.70
CA GLU A 102 25.27 -0.30 -13.42
C GLU A 102 25.52 1.22 -13.39
N LYS A 103 24.63 2.01 -12.78
CA LYS A 103 24.78 3.46 -12.71
C LYS A 103 25.93 3.84 -11.79
N LYS A 104 26.86 4.66 -12.32
CA LYS A 104 28.01 5.15 -11.54
C LYS A 104 27.56 5.90 -10.27
N GLY A 105 28.17 5.55 -9.13
CA GLY A 105 27.90 6.17 -7.84
C GLY A 105 26.69 5.59 -7.09
N VAL A 106 26.04 4.57 -7.62
CA VAL A 106 24.99 3.84 -6.90
C VAL A 106 25.65 2.86 -5.91
N THR A 107 25.16 2.84 -4.69
CA THR A 107 25.59 1.88 -3.67
C THR A 107 25.18 0.46 -4.07
N PRO A 108 26.07 -0.52 -4.08
CA PRO A 108 25.73 -1.91 -4.38
C PRO A 108 24.61 -2.42 -3.46
N PHE A 109 23.64 -3.14 -4.02
CA PHE A 109 22.47 -3.59 -3.25
C PHE A 109 22.86 -4.51 -2.08
N VAL A 110 23.89 -5.35 -2.23
CA VAL A 110 24.40 -6.21 -1.14
C VAL A 110 24.84 -5.38 0.07
N ALA A 111 25.49 -4.25 -0.14
CA ALA A 111 25.89 -3.37 0.96
C ALA A 111 24.68 -2.71 1.66
N ILE A 112 23.57 -2.50 0.94
CA ILE A 112 22.30 -2.05 1.53
C ILE A 112 21.67 -3.19 2.34
N LEU A 113 21.72 -4.43 1.87
CA LEU A 113 21.21 -5.61 2.57
C LEU A 113 21.94 -5.87 3.89
N ASP A 114 23.27 -5.76 3.91
CA ASP A 114 24.07 -5.90 5.14
C ASP A 114 23.65 -4.86 6.20
N GLN A 115 23.45 -3.62 5.75
CA GLN A 115 22.99 -2.54 6.65
C GLN A 115 21.56 -2.76 7.12
N ALA A 116 20.66 -3.25 6.25
CA ALA A 116 19.28 -3.54 6.60
C ALA A 116 19.17 -4.67 7.62
N LYS A 117 19.98 -5.74 7.45
CA LYS A 117 20.09 -6.82 8.42
C LYS A 117 20.62 -6.31 9.77
N ALA A 118 21.66 -5.49 9.77
CA ALA A 118 22.20 -4.89 11.00
C ALA A 118 21.18 -3.96 11.67
N ALA A 119 20.33 -3.28 10.90
CA ALA A 119 19.22 -2.46 11.41
C ALA A 119 18.02 -3.30 11.87
N GLY A 120 17.99 -4.62 11.66
CA GLY A 120 16.90 -5.52 12.03
C GLY A 120 15.66 -5.36 11.17
N LEU A 121 15.81 -4.90 9.92
CA LEU A 121 14.71 -4.85 8.97
C LEU A 121 14.41 -6.25 8.41
N SER A 122 13.14 -6.57 8.27
CA SER A 122 12.66 -7.79 7.61
C SER A 122 12.25 -7.56 6.16
N HIS A 123 11.96 -6.31 5.79
CA HIS A 123 11.52 -5.93 4.44
C HIS A 123 12.31 -4.72 3.92
N LEU A 124 12.59 -4.73 2.62
CA LEU A 124 13.00 -3.55 1.85
C LEU A 124 12.05 -3.37 0.67
N VAL A 125 11.73 -2.12 0.36
CA VAL A 125 10.76 -1.81 -0.69
C VAL A 125 11.39 -0.92 -1.75
N ILE A 126 11.23 -1.33 -3.01
CA ILE A 126 11.53 -0.52 -4.20
C ILE A 126 10.37 0.46 -4.38
N PRO A 127 10.51 1.76 -4.04
CA PRO A 127 9.37 2.69 -4.00
C PRO A 127 9.03 3.31 -5.33
N TYR A 128 9.93 3.24 -6.31
CA TYR A 128 9.77 3.99 -7.56
C TYR A 128 10.65 3.45 -8.68
N VAL A 129 10.28 3.80 -9.92
CA VAL A 129 11.06 3.59 -11.14
C VAL A 129 11.06 4.86 -11.97
N HIS A 130 12.23 5.32 -12.41
CA HIS A 130 12.32 6.50 -13.28
C HIS A 130 11.61 6.31 -14.62
N GLY A 131 10.94 7.37 -15.10
CA GLY A 131 10.18 7.33 -16.36
C GLY A 131 10.98 6.88 -17.58
N ARG A 132 12.31 7.13 -17.59
CA ARG A 132 13.22 6.66 -18.66
C ARG A 132 13.31 5.12 -18.74
N ASN A 133 13.06 4.42 -17.64
CA ASN A 133 13.22 2.97 -17.48
C ASN A 133 11.89 2.20 -17.52
N ARG A 134 10.76 2.85 -17.90
CA ARG A 134 9.42 2.26 -17.89
C ARG A 134 8.56 2.69 -19.09
N LYS A 135 9.18 2.84 -20.26
CA LYS A 135 8.50 3.32 -21.48
C LYS A 135 7.86 2.19 -22.30
N THR A 136 8.45 0.99 -22.25
CA THR A 136 8.06 -0.16 -23.05
C THR A 136 7.85 -1.40 -22.17
N LEU A 137 7.18 -2.44 -22.70
CA LEU A 137 7.06 -3.73 -22.00
C LEU A 137 8.43 -4.38 -21.78
N ASP A 138 9.40 -4.17 -22.68
CA ASP A 138 10.76 -4.70 -22.53
C ASP A 138 11.54 -3.99 -21.42
N ASP A 139 11.27 -2.70 -21.18
CA ASP A 139 11.79 -2.00 -20.01
C ASP A 139 11.29 -2.66 -18.72
N TYR A 140 10.01 -2.97 -18.65
CA TYR A 140 9.42 -3.65 -17.48
C TYR A 140 9.94 -5.08 -17.30
N LYS A 141 10.20 -5.83 -18.38
CA LYS A 141 10.84 -7.16 -18.30
C LYS A 141 12.26 -7.06 -17.73
N ARG A 142 13.06 -6.11 -18.24
CA ARG A 142 14.41 -5.86 -17.72
C ARG A 142 14.39 -5.47 -16.23
N LEU A 143 13.43 -4.62 -15.82
CA LEU A 143 13.22 -4.30 -14.41
C LEU A 143 12.84 -5.53 -13.59
N ALA A 144 11.98 -6.41 -14.10
CA ALA A 144 11.60 -7.64 -13.43
C ALA A 144 12.81 -8.57 -13.23
N ASP A 145 13.68 -8.70 -14.23
CA ASP A 145 14.92 -9.47 -14.12
C ASP A 145 15.85 -8.91 -13.03
N ASN A 146 16.03 -7.59 -12.99
CA ASN A 146 16.82 -6.94 -11.96
C ASN A 146 16.20 -7.15 -10.56
N CYS A 147 14.89 -7.01 -10.44
CA CYS A 147 14.16 -7.24 -9.19
C CYS A 147 14.29 -8.71 -8.73
N ASN A 148 14.19 -9.68 -9.64
CA ASN A 148 14.33 -11.10 -9.31
C ASN A 148 15.76 -11.43 -8.79
N LYS A 149 16.79 -10.91 -9.46
CA LYS A 149 18.19 -11.03 -9.00
C LYS A 149 18.38 -10.43 -7.61
N ALA A 150 17.86 -9.21 -7.40
CA ALA A 150 17.90 -8.54 -6.11
C ALA A 150 17.08 -9.28 -5.04
N GLY A 151 15.90 -9.80 -5.40
CA GLY A 151 15.06 -10.62 -4.52
C GLY A 151 15.75 -11.88 -4.04
N ALA A 152 16.50 -12.55 -4.91
CA ALA A 152 17.31 -13.70 -4.54
C ALA A 152 18.43 -13.32 -3.55
N GLN A 153 19.12 -12.18 -3.77
CA GLN A 153 20.12 -11.66 -2.83
C GLN A 153 19.48 -11.31 -1.48
N ALA A 154 18.33 -10.61 -1.48
CA ALA A 154 17.62 -10.23 -0.27
C ALA A 154 17.20 -11.46 0.55
N LYS A 155 16.65 -12.50 -0.10
CA LYS A 155 16.30 -13.77 0.54
C LYS A 155 17.50 -14.40 1.26
N ASN A 156 18.68 -14.40 0.66
CA ASN A 156 19.91 -14.94 1.28
C ASN A 156 20.34 -14.15 2.52
N HIS A 157 19.91 -12.89 2.65
CA HIS A 157 20.14 -12.05 3.84
C HIS A 157 18.99 -12.14 4.86
N GLY A 158 17.95 -12.93 4.58
CA GLY A 158 16.75 -13.04 5.43
C GLY A 158 15.81 -11.83 5.31
N ILE A 159 15.90 -11.08 4.21
CA ILE A 159 15.08 -9.89 3.93
C ILE A 159 14.12 -10.17 2.78
N GLN A 160 12.86 -9.78 2.93
CA GLN A 160 11.87 -9.80 1.87
C GLN A 160 11.98 -8.53 1.03
N LEU A 161 12.25 -8.66 -0.25
CA LEU A 161 12.18 -7.54 -1.19
C LEU A 161 10.76 -7.42 -1.74
N ALA A 162 10.22 -6.19 -1.74
CA ALA A 162 8.92 -5.87 -2.31
C ALA A 162 9.01 -4.70 -3.30
N TYR A 163 8.02 -4.59 -4.16
CA TYR A 163 7.85 -3.51 -5.13
C TYR A 163 6.58 -2.73 -4.80
N HIS A 164 6.70 -1.41 -4.66
CA HIS A 164 5.60 -0.47 -4.44
C HIS A 164 5.11 0.09 -5.77
N ASN A 165 3.81 -0.02 -6.02
CA ASN A 165 3.20 0.48 -7.25
C ASN A 165 2.74 1.92 -7.15
N HIS A 166 2.75 2.57 -8.32
CA HIS A 166 2.00 3.78 -8.61
C HIS A 166 0.89 3.49 -9.64
N ALA A 167 0.28 4.54 -10.20
CA ALA A 167 -0.72 4.37 -11.25
C ALA A 167 -0.10 4.06 -12.62
N PHE A 168 1.12 4.53 -12.88
CA PHE A 168 1.76 4.40 -14.19
C PHE A 168 2.05 2.96 -14.59
N GLU A 169 2.21 2.02 -13.63
CA GLU A 169 2.38 0.60 -13.96
C GLU A 169 1.13 0.00 -14.57
N PHE A 170 -0.04 0.57 -14.31
CA PHE A 170 -1.32 0.10 -14.87
C PHE A 170 -1.63 0.70 -16.24
N GLN A 171 -0.81 1.64 -16.75
CA GLN A 171 -0.99 2.23 -18.06
C GLN A 171 -0.91 1.17 -19.16
N PRO A 172 -1.92 1.08 -20.06
CA PRO A 172 -1.85 0.20 -21.21
C PRO A 172 -0.69 0.61 -22.15
N LEU A 173 0.11 -0.37 -22.52
CA LEU A 173 1.19 -0.29 -23.49
C LEU A 173 0.87 -1.19 -24.68
N GLU A 174 1.88 -1.66 -25.39
CA GLU A 174 1.73 -2.53 -26.56
C GLU A 174 0.84 -3.76 -26.27
N GLY A 175 -0.09 -4.06 -27.17
CA GLY A 175 -1.01 -5.18 -27.02
C GLY A 175 -1.95 -5.07 -25.83
N ASN A 176 -2.24 -3.86 -25.37
CA ASN A 176 -3.09 -3.57 -24.20
C ASN A 176 -2.62 -4.23 -22.89
N LYS A 177 -1.32 -4.54 -22.80
CA LYS A 177 -0.67 -5.04 -21.58
C LYS A 177 -0.09 -3.86 -20.81
N SER A 178 -0.04 -3.95 -19.52
CA SER A 178 0.56 -2.94 -18.65
C SER A 178 1.90 -3.41 -18.06
N GLY A 179 2.69 -2.48 -17.53
CA GLY A 179 3.91 -2.83 -16.79
C GLY A 179 3.60 -3.67 -15.57
N TYR A 180 2.47 -3.41 -14.91
CA TYR A 180 2.03 -4.24 -13.77
C TYR A 180 1.74 -5.68 -14.16
N ASP A 181 1.15 -5.91 -15.35
CA ASP A 181 0.93 -7.28 -15.87
C ASP A 181 2.26 -8.01 -16.09
N ILE A 182 3.30 -7.29 -16.54
CA ILE A 182 4.65 -7.86 -16.67
C ILE A 182 5.19 -8.24 -15.29
N PHE A 183 5.13 -7.36 -14.29
CA PHE A 183 5.58 -7.70 -12.94
C PHE A 183 4.83 -8.87 -12.32
N VAL A 184 3.51 -8.94 -12.51
CA VAL A 184 2.71 -10.08 -12.02
C VAL A 184 3.15 -11.39 -12.68
N LYS A 185 3.51 -11.36 -13.97
CA LYS A 185 3.92 -12.54 -14.72
C LYS A 185 5.39 -12.93 -14.48
N GLU A 186 6.29 -11.95 -14.46
CA GLU A 186 7.74 -12.19 -14.55
C GLU A 186 8.43 -12.18 -13.17
N PHE A 187 7.79 -11.64 -12.11
CA PHE A 187 8.38 -11.71 -10.77
C PHE A 187 8.39 -13.13 -10.24
N ASP A 188 9.55 -13.58 -9.83
CA ASP A 188 9.75 -14.83 -9.11
C ASP A 188 9.07 -14.82 -7.74
N GLN A 189 8.91 -16.00 -7.12
CA GLN A 189 8.29 -16.16 -5.79
C GLN A 189 9.00 -15.37 -4.67
N VAL A 190 10.27 -15.04 -4.87
CA VAL A 190 11.06 -14.25 -3.91
C VAL A 190 10.68 -12.76 -3.91
N MET A 191 10.05 -12.28 -5.00
CA MET A 191 9.56 -10.91 -5.08
C MET A 191 8.12 -10.82 -4.56
N LYS A 192 7.85 -9.79 -3.77
CA LYS A 192 6.52 -9.46 -3.28
C LYS A 192 6.10 -8.07 -3.74
N PHE A 193 4.83 -7.75 -3.50
CA PHE A 193 4.27 -6.42 -3.71
C PHE A 193 4.00 -5.74 -2.38
N GLU A 194 4.37 -4.49 -2.28
CA GLU A 194 3.74 -3.54 -1.39
C GLU A 194 2.67 -2.82 -2.20
N LEU A 195 1.41 -3.17 -1.97
CA LEU A 195 0.30 -2.67 -2.79
C LEU A 195 -0.20 -1.35 -2.23
N ASP A 196 -0.04 -0.27 -2.98
CA ASP A 196 -0.65 1.01 -2.66
C ASP A 196 -2.06 1.08 -3.24
N VAL A 197 -3.06 1.08 -2.34
CA VAL A 197 -4.48 0.99 -2.73
C VAL A 197 -4.97 2.23 -3.47
N PHE A 198 -4.43 3.42 -3.14
CA PHE A 198 -4.75 4.67 -3.81
C PHE A 198 -4.33 4.63 -5.29
N TRP A 199 -3.09 4.26 -5.53
CA TRP A 199 -2.57 4.18 -6.88
C TRP A 199 -3.19 3.06 -7.71
N VAL A 200 -3.63 1.98 -7.07
CA VAL A 200 -4.45 0.94 -7.72
C VAL A 200 -5.76 1.52 -8.22
N VAL A 201 -6.47 2.30 -7.38
CA VAL A 201 -7.74 2.95 -7.76
C VAL A 201 -7.49 4.02 -8.82
N VAL A 202 -6.45 4.85 -8.68
CA VAL A 202 -6.06 5.86 -9.67
C VAL A 202 -5.73 5.20 -11.02
N GLY A 203 -5.11 4.03 -11.02
CA GLY A 203 -4.86 3.21 -12.20
C GLY A 203 -6.10 2.46 -12.74
N GLY A 204 -7.30 2.72 -12.19
CA GLY A 204 -8.57 2.14 -12.67
C GLY A 204 -8.75 0.67 -12.31
N LYS A 205 -8.10 0.19 -11.24
CA LYS A 205 -8.21 -1.20 -10.76
C LYS A 205 -8.89 -1.26 -9.39
N ASN A 206 -9.39 -2.44 -9.05
CA ASN A 206 -10.00 -2.70 -7.73
C ASN A 206 -8.95 -3.31 -6.79
N PRO A 207 -8.61 -2.66 -5.65
CA PRO A 207 -7.60 -3.17 -4.73
C PRO A 207 -7.99 -4.51 -4.10
N VAL A 208 -9.25 -4.73 -3.76
CA VAL A 208 -9.72 -5.99 -3.15
C VAL A 208 -9.54 -7.17 -4.10
N GLU A 209 -9.91 -6.98 -5.38
CA GLU A 209 -9.72 -8.01 -6.41
C GLU A 209 -8.22 -8.29 -6.64
N LEU A 210 -7.40 -7.24 -6.66
CA LEU A 210 -5.97 -7.37 -6.87
C LEU A 210 -5.29 -8.11 -5.71
N ILE A 211 -5.64 -7.79 -4.45
CA ILE A 211 -5.16 -8.50 -3.25
C ILE A 211 -5.54 -9.99 -3.32
N LYS A 212 -6.79 -10.29 -3.69
CA LYS A 212 -7.25 -11.68 -3.84
C LYS A 212 -6.48 -12.44 -4.93
N LYS A 213 -6.31 -11.81 -6.10
CA LYS A 213 -5.55 -12.37 -7.25
C LYS A 213 -4.09 -12.64 -6.88
N LEU A 214 -3.50 -11.77 -6.07
CA LEU A 214 -2.09 -11.84 -5.67
C LEU A 214 -1.90 -12.47 -4.28
N LYS A 215 -2.86 -13.28 -3.80
CA LYS A 215 -2.75 -13.95 -2.49
C LYS A 215 -1.39 -14.63 -2.31
N GLY A 216 -0.73 -14.32 -1.18
CA GLY A 216 0.61 -14.82 -0.88
C GLY A 216 1.76 -14.08 -1.60
N ARG A 217 1.44 -13.11 -2.48
CA ARG A 217 2.42 -12.26 -3.17
C ARG A 217 2.40 -10.80 -2.72
N VAL A 218 1.40 -10.38 -1.96
CA VAL A 218 1.34 -9.06 -1.33
C VAL A 218 1.89 -9.21 0.09
N SER A 219 2.99 -8.54 0.39
CA SER A 219 3.60 -8.54 1.73
C SER A 219 3.12 -7.38 2.57
N GLN A 220 2.83 -6.24 1.97
CA GLN A 220 2.48 -5.01 2.64
C GLN A 220 1.43 -4.22 1.86
N LEU A 221 0.71 -3.32 2.54
CA LEU A 221 -0.20 -2.35 1.93
C LEU A 221 0.16 -0.93 2.37
N HIS A 222 0.04 0.03 1.43
CA HIS A 222 -0.15 1.42 1.75
C HIS A 222 -1.64 1.74 1.67
N LEU A 223 -2.18 2.27 2.77
CA LEU A 223 -3.55 2.70 2.91
C LEU A 223 -3.59 4.21 2.70
N LYS A 224 -4.11 4.64 1.57
CA LYS A 224 -4.29 6.03 1.15
C LYS A 224 -5.71 6.22 0.62
N ASP A 225 -6.31 7.39 0.84
CA ASP A 225 -7.66 7.67 0.36
C ASP A 225 -7.68 8.75 -0.73
N LEU A 226 -8.68 8.67 -1.61
CA LEU A 226 -8.80 9.46 -2.83
C LEU A 226 -10.03 10.34 -2.79
N LYS A 227 -9.85 11.63 -3.09
CA LYS A 227 -10.95 12.60 -3.26
C LYS A 227 -11.92 12.14 -4.35
N SER A 228 -13.21 12.39 -4.14
CA SER A 228 -14.23 12.22 -5.17
C SER A 228 -14.04 13.17 -6.35
N GLY A 229 -14.56 12.78 -7.53
CA GLY A 229 -14.56 13.63 -8.73
C GLY A 229 -13.23 13.64 -9.50
N ILE A 230 -12.27 12.80 -9.17
CA ILE A 230 -11.06 12.60 -9.97
C ILE A 230 -11.38 11.71 -11.17
N ASN A 231 -10.97 12.16 -12.35
CA ASN A 231 -11.13 11.36 -13.58
C ASN A 231 -10.20 10.16 -13.57
N LEU A 232 -10.77 8.95 -13.65
CA LEU A 232 -10.06 7.68 -13.60
C LEU A 232 -10.32 6.85 -14.86
N PRO A 233 -9.38 6.03 -15.34
CA PRO A 233 -8.01 5.93 -14.81
C PRO A 233 -7.15 7.16 -15.14
N ASN A 234 -6.14 7.42 -14.30
CA ASN A 234 -5.14 8.45 -14.54
C ASN A 234 -3.74 7.87 -14.30
N TYR A 235 -2.91 7.87 -15.34
CA TYR A 235 -1.55 7.30 -15.29
C TYR A 235 -0.45 8.36 -15.18
N GLY A 236 -0.84 9.65 -15.20
CA GLY A 236 0.04 10.80 -15.05
C GLY A 236 -0.01 11.40 -13.65
N GLY A 237 0.26 12.70 -13.57
CA GLY A 237 0.13 13.44 -12.33
C GLY A 237 -1.33 13.67 -11.95
N ILE A 238 -1.63 13.61 -10.65
CA ILE A 238 -2.92 13.97 -10.10
C ILE A 238 -2.76 15.19 -9.17
N PRO A 239 -3.80 16.02 -8.99
CA PRO A 239 -3.71 17.19 -8.13
C PRO A 239 -3.34 16.83 -6.69
N ASN A 240 -2.57 17.68 -6.02
CA ASN A 240 -2.16 17.45 -4.63
C ASN A 240 -3.35 17.35 -3.66
N ASP A 241 -4.47 18.02 -3.95
CA ASP A 241 -5.69 17.97 -3.15
C ASP A 241 -6.52 16.70 -3.40
N ALA A 242 -6.10 15.83 -4.31
CA ALA A 242 -6.71 14.52 -4.55
C ALA A 242 -6.40 13.52 -3.41
N PHE A 243 -5.30 13.70 -2.70
CA PHE A 243 -4.96 12.88 -1.55
C PHE A 243 -5.81 13.26 -0.35
N LYS A 244 -6.42 12.26 0.31
CA LYS A 244 -7.28 12.44 1.48
C LYS A 244 -6.85 11.55 2.63
N GLU A 245 -7.21 12.01 3.82
CA GLU A 245 -7.15 11.22 5.04
C GLU A 245 -8.11 10.03 4.93
N LEU A 246 -7.75 8.90 5.51
CA LEU A 246 -8.59 7.71 5.49
C LEU A 246 -9.99 8.03 6.02
N GLY A 247 -11.01 7.59 5.27
CA GLY A 247 -12.42 7.85 5.54
C GLY A 247 -12.94 9.23 5.10
N SER A 248 -12.10 10.03 4.43
CA SER A 248 -12.50 11.33 3.86
C SER A 248 -12.59 11.33 2.35
N GLY A 249 -12.28 10.20 1.72
CA GLY A 249 -12.34 10.00 0.28
C GLY A 249 -13.36 8.95 -0.13
N ILE A 250 -13.06 8.26 -1.23
CA ILE A 250 -13.96 7.30 -1.86
C ILE A 250 -13.51 5.84 -1.71
N ILE A 251 -12.33 5.59 -1.13
CA ILE A 251 -11.78 4.24 -1.00
C ILE A 251 -12.27 3.62 0.31
N ASP A 252 -13.11 2.60 0.19
CA ASP A 252 -13.59 1.85 1.35
C ASP A 252 -12.46 0.95 1.89
N MET A 253 -11.95 1.29 3.08
CA MET A 253 -10.81 0.59 3.71
C MET A 253 -11.22 -0.74 4.35
N GLU A 254 -12.46 -0.89 4.78
CA GLU A 254 -12.89 -2.10 5.49
C GLU A 254 -12.73 -3.37 4.64
N PRO A 255 -13.27 -3.47 3.41
CA PRO A 255 -13.12 -4.66 2.58
C PRO A 255 -11.65 -4.88 2.16
N ILE A 256 -10.84 -3.83 2.04
CA ILE A 256 -9.41 -3.91 1.73
C ILE A 256 -8.67 -4.59 2.89
N ILE A 257 -8.89 -4.14 4.12
CA ILE A 257 -8.26 -4.70 5.32
C ILE A 257 -8.69 -6.15 5.54
N GLN A 258 -9.98 -6.48 5.31
CA GLN A 258 -10.46 -7.85 5.36
C GLN A 258 -9.80 -8.75 4.29
N ALA A 259 -9.59 -8.23 3.08
CA ALA A 259 -8.90 -8.96 2.02
C ALA A 259 -7.41 -9.15 2.36
N ALA A 260 -6.75 -8.15 2.93
CA ALA A 260 -5.37 -8.21 3.41
C ALA A 260 -5.18 -9.32 4.46
N GLU A 261 -6.07 -9.40 5.44
CA GLU A 261 -6.04 -10.43 6.48
C GLU A 261 -6.16 -11.83 5.88
N LYS A 262 -7.15 -12.04 4.99
CA LYS A 262 -7.36 -13.31 4.30
C LYS A 262 -6.21 -13.70 3.37
N ALA A 263 -5.49 -12.72 2.84
CA ALA A 263 -4.34 -12.92 1.96
C ALA A 263 -3.02 -13.13 2.73
N GLY A 264 -3.00 -12.88 4.05
CA GLY A 264 -1.80 -13.02 4.89
C GLY A 264 -0.81 -11.88 4.71
N VAL A 265 -1.27 -10.67 4.40
CA VAL A 265 -0.43 -9.47 4.30
C VAL A 265 0.25 -9.22 5.65
N ALA A 266 1.55 -8.94 5.66
CA ALA A 266 2.31 -8.80 6.91
C ALA A 266 2.05 -7.45 7.59
N HIS A 267 2.07 -6.35 6.85
CA HIS A 267 1.98 -4.99 7.39
C HIS A 267 1.03 -4.11 6.58
N CYS A 268 0.39 -3.15 7.27
CA CYS A 268 -0.37 -2.08 6.64
C CYS A 268 0.13 -0.74 7.19
N HIS A 269 0.45 0.20 6.28
CA HIS A 269 0.94 1.52 6.61
C HIS A 269 -0.01 2.58 6.04
N VAL A 270 -0.43 3.51 6.88
CA VAL A 270 -1.14 4.72 6.45
C VAL A 270 -0.17 5.61 5.71
N GLU A 271 -0.59 6.22 4.61
CA GLU A 271 0.18 7.25 3.94
C GLU A 271 -0.71 8.36 3.38
N GLN A 272 -0.22 9.60 3.36
CA GLN A 272 -0.85 10.76 2.74
C GLN A 272 0.24 11.71 2.25
N ASP A 273 0.38 11.87 0.93
CA ASP A 273 1.54 12.55 0.34
C ASP A 273 1.46 14.07 0.39
N HIS A 274 0.26 14.63 0.42
CA HIS A 274 0.01 16.06 0.23
C HIS A 274 -1.05 16.63 1.18
N SER A 275 -0.89 16.40 2.51
CA SER A 275 -1.76 17.05 3.50
C SER A 275 -1.31 18.49 3.78
N PRO A 276 -2.25 19.44 3.87
CA PRO A 276 -1.94 20.79 4.35
C PRO A 276 -1.54 20.83 5.84
N ASP A 277 -1.97 19.82 6.62
CA ASP A 277 -1.60 19.62 8.03
C ASP A 277 -1.36 18.13 8.27
N ALA A 278 -0.12 17.70 8.04
CA ALA A 278 0.23 16.29 8.12
C ALA A 278 0.04 15.69 9.52
N ILE A 279 0.19 16.47 10.59
CA ILE A 279 -0.02 15.99 11.96
C ILE A 279 -1.51 15.69 12.21
N LYS A 280 -2.40 16.59 11.84
CA LYS A 280 -3.84 16.33 11.94
C LYS A 280 -4.27 15.18 11.04
N SER A 281 -3.69 15.08 9.85
CA SER A 281 -3.96 14.02 8.88
C SER A 281 -3.72 12.64 9.46
N ILE A 282 -2.55 12.41 10.07
CA ILE A 282 -2.23 11.11 10.68
C ILE A 282 -3.14 10.76 11.85
N GLN A 283 -3.52 11.76 12.66
CA GLN A 283 -4.44 11.57 13.78
C GLN A 283 -5.86 11.23 13.31
N GLN A 284 -6.32 11.86 12.24
CA GLN A 284 -7.63 11.58 11.63
C GLN A 284 -7.65 10.17 11.04
N SER A 285 -6.63 9.79 10.29
CA SER A 285 -6.56 8.49 9.63
C SER A 285 -6.52 7.32 10.63
N ILE A 286 -5.71 7.42 11.70
CA ILE A 286 -5.68 6.36 12.72
C ILE A 286 -6.98 6.28 13.53
N LYS A 287 -7.62 7.43 13.80
CA LYS A 287 -8.93 7.46 14.45
C LYS A 287 -9.99 6.75 13.61
N TYR A 288 -10.02 7.01 12.29
CA TYR A 288 -10.93 6.33 11.36
C TYR A 288 -10.73 4.81 11.39
N LEU A 289 -9.49 4.33 11.28
CA LEU A 289 -9.20 2.90 11.35
C LEU A 289 -9.61 2.27 12.70
N GLY A 290 -9.54 3.05 13.77
CA GLY A 290 -10.01 2.63 15.10
C GLY A 290 -11.53 2.45 15.19
N MET A 291 -12.30 3.03 14.28
CA MET A 291 -13.77 2.93 14.24
C MET A 291 -14.28 1.78 13.36
N LEU A 292 -13.47 1.28 12.41
CA LEU A 292 -13.82 0.11 11.60
C LEU A 292 -13.86 -1.16 12.45
#